data_e3307409a6e8960a8bbecef68803b497
#
_entry.id   e3307409a6e8960a8bbecef68803b497
#
_cell.length_a   1.000
_cell.length_b   1.000
_cell.length_c   1.000
_cell.angle_alpha   90.00
_cell.angle_beta   90.00
_cell.angle_gamma   90.00
#
_symmetry.space_group_name_H-M   'P 1'
#
loop_
_entity.id
_entity.type
_entity.pdbx_description
1 polymer ?
#
loop_
_entity_poly.entity_id
_entity_poly.type
_entity_poly.pdbx_seq_one_letter_code
_entity_poly.pdbx_strand_id
1 'polypeptide(L)' 'DSGNEVPDTTEKIPDSEREQQIYKYVLENGSITTAETVEILDVKHRRARAVLLNMVKDGYLRKEGAARSTIYVKNTEGR' A
#
# COMPACT_ATOMS: atom_id res chain seq x y z
N ASP A 1 25.14 -0.93 -1.33
CA ASP A 1 25.00 -1.05 -1.57
C ASP A 1 24.82 -1.24 -1.98
N SER A 2 24.80 -1.28 -2.05
CA SER A 2 24.56 -1.52 -2.50
C SER A 2 24.20 -1.80 -3.05
N GLY A 3 24.05 -1.88 -3.37
CA GLY A 3 23.66 -2.24 -3.92
C GLY A 3 23.16 -2.46 -4.45
N ASN A 4 22.63 -2.74 -4.61
CA ASN A 4 22.01 -3.06 -5.13
C ASN A 4 21.47 -2.92 -5.90
N GLU A 5 21.19 -2.96 -6.36
CA GLU A 5 20.66 -2.81 -7.06
C GLU A 5 19.95 -2.98 -7.79
N VAL A 6 19.34 -2.99 -8.13
CA VAL A 6 18.51 -3.17 -8.55
C VAL A 6 18.09 -3.10 -9.60
N PRO A 7 17.58 -3.36 -10.09
CA PRO A 7 17.27 -3.45 -11.10
C PRO A 7 16.24 -3.02 -11.62
N ASP A 8 15.86 -2.71 -11.92
CA ASP A 8 15.09 -2.27 -12.54
C ASP A 8 14.01 -2.72 -12.71
N THR A 9 13.62 -3.15 -12.56
CA THR A 9 12.80 -3.62 -12.87
C THR A 9 11.73 -3.31 -12.76
N THR A 10 11.27 -3.15 -12.51
CA THR A 10 10.14 -3.14 -12.76
C THR A 10 9.21 -2.78 -11.77
N GLU A 11 8.84 -3.38 -10.86
CA GLU A 11 7.91 -3.01 -9.99
C GLU A 11 8.45 -2.24 -8.88
N LYS A 12 7.87 -1.13 -8.46
CA LYS A 12 8.25 -0.36 -7.40
C LYS A 12 7.71 -0.96 -6.15
N ILE A 13 8.51 -1.27 -5.17
CA ILE A 13 8.07 -1.88 -3.92
C ILE A 13 8.43 -0.99 -2.76
N PRO A 14 7.53 -0.79 -1.79
CA PRO A 14 7.83 0.09 -0.67
C PRO A 14 8.99 -0.43 0.16
N ASP A 15 9.70 0.48 0.79
CA ASP A 15 10.82 0.08 1.62
C ASP A 15 10.37 -0.37 2.99
N SER A 16 9.30 0.15 3.51
CA SER A 16 8.85 -0.20 4.83
C SER A 16 8.25 -1.58 4.86
N GLU A 17 8.60 -2.37 5.87
CA GLU A 17 8.05 -3.70 5.98
C GLU A 17 6.56 -3.66 6.12
N ARG A 18 6.01 -2.69 6.84
CA ARG A 18 4.57 -2.58 6.98
C ARG A 18 3.93 -2.29 5.64
N GLU A 19 4.54 -1.39 4.88
CA GLU A 19 3.98 -1.05 3.59
C GLU A 19 4.09 -2.22 2.64
N GLN A 20 5.13 -3.01 2.76
CA GLN A 20 5.29 -4.18 1.90
C GLN A 20 4.18 -5.19 2.17
N GLN A 21 3.78 -5.36 3.41
CA GLN A 21 2.72 -6.29 3.74
C GLN A 21 1.40 -5.81 3.13
N ILE A 22 1.14 -4.51 3.18
CA ILE A 22 -0.07 -3.96 2.61
C ILE A 22 -0.05 -4.12 1.10
N TYR A 23 1.07 -3.81 0.49
CA TYR A 23 1.18 -3.89 -0.95
C TYR A 23 0.96 -5.33 -1.42
N LYS A 24 1.56 -6.28 -0.73
CA LYS A 24 1.40 -7.67 -1.07
C LYS A 24 -0.05 -8.10 -0.94
N TYR A 25 -0.72 -7.66 0.11
CA TYR A 25 -2.11 -8.00 0.33
C TYR A 25 -2.95 -7.47 -0.84
N VAL A 26 -2.68 -6.24 -1.28
CA VAL A 26 -3.43 -5.66 -2.38
C VAL A 26 -3.18 -6.44 -3.67
N LEU A 27 -1.94 -6.89 -3.89
CA LEU A 27 -1.65 -7.64 -5.08
C LEU A 27 -2.38 -8.98 -5.09
N GLU A 28 -2.59 -9.57 -3.93
CA GLU A 28 -3.28 -10.84 -3.88
C GLU A 28 -4.78 -10.71 -3.85
N ASN A 29 -5.29 -9.69 -3.20
CA ASN A 29 -6.73 -9.53 -3.03
C ASN A 29 -7.37 -8.44 -3.88
N GLY A 30 -6.57 -7.59 -4.47
CA GLY A 30 -7.09 -6.55 -5.33
C GLY A 30 -7.32 -5.21 -4.64
N SER A 31 -7.60 -5.22 -3.37
CA SER A 31 -7.84 -3.98 -2.65
C SER A 31 -7.64 -4.21 -1.17
N ILE A 32 -7.61 -3.13 -0.42
CA ILE A 32 -7.45 -3.24 1.02
C ILE A 32 -8.21 -2.08 1.64
N THR A 33 -8.76 -2.29 2.83
CA THR A 33 -9.44 -1.24 3.55
C THR A 33 -8.63 -0.88 4.78
N THR A 34 -9.01 0.20 5.45
CA THR A 34 -8.31 0.59 6.66
C THR A 34 -8.49 -0.49 7.73
N ALA A 35 -9.68 -1.07 7.81
CA ALA A 35 -9.93 -2.12 8.80
C ALA A 35 -9.01 -3.32 8.56
N GLU A 36 -8.83 -3.70 7.31
CA GLU A 36 -7.95 -4.81 7.01
C GLU A 36 -6.51 -4.47 7.35
N THR A 37 -6.13 -3.24 7.14
CA THR A 37 -4.78 -2.80 7.46
C THR A 37 -4.55 -2.87 8.97
N VAL A 38 -5.56 -2.50 9.75
CA VAL A 38 -5.46 -2.57 11.20
C VAL A 38 -5.13 -4.00 11.62
N GLU A 39 -5.80 -4.97 11.01
CA GLU A 39 -5.54 -6.34 11.37
C GLU A 39 -4.22 -6.86 10.87
N ILE A 40 -3.85 -6.50 9.68
CA ILE A 40 -2.60 -6.97 9.10
C ILE A 40 -1.40 -6.43 9.86
N LEU A 41 -1.41 -5.16 10.20
CA LEU A 41 -0.29 -4.54 10.85
C LEU A 41 -0.40 -4.52 12.36
N ASP A 42 -1.57 -4.88 12.88
CA ASP A 42 -1.81 -4.88 14.31
C ASP A 42 -1.54 -3.48 14.87
N VAL A 43 -2.09 -2.47 14.25
CA VAL A 43 -1.95 -1.10 14.69
C VAL A 43 -3.30 -0.47 14.83
N LYS A 44 -3.39 0.72 15.39
CA LYS A 44 -4.66 1.37 15.55
C LYS A 44 -5.14 1.95 14.24
N HIS A 45 -6.42 2.22 14.19
CA HIS A 45 -7.07 2.68 12.98
C HIS A 45 -6.38 3.93 12.43
N ARG A 46 -6.01 4.84 13.29
CA ARG A 46 -5.38 6.07 12.87
C ARG A 46 -4.03 5.78 12.19
N ARG A 47 -3.26 4.89 12.77
CA ARG A 47 -1.96 4.55 12.19
C ARG A 47 -2.14 3.82 10.86
N ALA A 48 -3.11 2.92 10.80
CA ALA A 48 -3.36 2.17 9.57
C ALA A 48 -3.71 3.14 8.44
N ARG A 49 -4.55 4.11 8.74
CA ARG A 49 -4.94 5.07 7.74
C ARG A 49 -3.75 5.90 7.28
N ALA A 50 -2.89 6.27 8.22
CA ALA A 50 -1.72 7.08 7.89
C ALA A 50 -0.80 6.31 6.94
N VAL A 51 -0.60 5.02 7.19
CA VAL A 51 0.26 4.21 6.35
C VAL A 51 -0.33 4.12 4.94
N LEU A 52 -1.64 3.89 4.87
CA LEU A 52 -2.29 3.78 3.57
C LEU A 52 -2.19 5.10 2.78
N LEU A 53 -2.38 6.23 3.46
CA LEU A 53 -2.31 7.51 2.79
C LEU A 53 -0.88 7.80 2.33
N ASN A 54 0.11 7.36 3.08
CA ASN A 54 1.46 7.55 2.68
C ASN A 54 1.75 6.75 1.41
N MET A 55 1.21 5.54 1.32
CA MET A 55 1.42 4.73 0.12
C MET A 55 0.74 5.34 -1.09
N VAL A 56 -0.40 5.97 -0.88
CA VAL A 56 -1.08 6.65 -1.96
C VAL A 56 -0.24 7.84 -2.42
N LYS A 57 0.31 8.58 -1.46
CA LYS A 57 1.09 9.72 -1.78
C LYS A 57 2.35 9.33 -2.54
N ASP A 58 2.93 8.19 -2.19
CA ASP A 58 4.14 7.73 -2.84
C ASP A 58 3.88 7.03 -4.17
N GLY A 59 2.64 6.81 -4.51
CA GLY A 59 2.31 6.22 -5.80
C GLY A 59 2.18 4.72 -5.81
N TYR A 60 2.20 4.07 -4.66
CA TYR A 60 2.03 2.62 -4.63
C TYR A 60 0.55 2.23 -4.70
N LEU A 61 -0.31 3.01 -4.09
CA LEU A 61 -1.72 2.70 -4.04
C LEU A 61 -2.56 3.85 -4.55
N ARG A 62 -3.83 3.55 -4.81
CA ARG A 62 -4.73 4.55 -5.29
C ARG A 62 -5.99 4.47 -4.46
N LYS A 63 -6.52 5.57 -4.01
CA LYS A 63 -7.71 5.58 -3.20
C LYS A 63 -8.93 5.57 -4.09
N GLU A 64 -9.82 4.66 -3.82
CA GLU A 64 -11.04 4.55 -4.59
C GLU A 64 -12.23 4.30 -3.68
N GLY A 65 -13.41 4.34 -4.21
CA GLY A 65 -14.60 4.06 -3.43
C GLY A 65 -15.32 5.32 -3.05
N ALA A 66 -16.48 5.15 -2.51
CA ALA A 66 -17.30 6.27 -2.11
C ALA A 66 -16.92 6.68 -0.69
N ALA A 67 -17.45 7.77 -0.25
CA ALA A 67 -17.14 8.29 1.06
C ALA A 67 -17.31 7.28 2.16
N ARG A 68 -18.32 6.41 2.03
CA ARG A 68 -18.55 5.48 3.05
C ARG A 68 -17.70 4.26 2.94
N SER A 69 -17.24 3.87 1.79
CA SER A 69 -16.55 2.64 1.57
C SER A 69 -15.26 2.90 0.84
N THR A 70 -14.35 3.61 1.44
CA THR A 70 -13.08 3.89 0.80
C THR A 70 -12.22 2.64 0.79
N ILE A 71 -11.67 2.32 -0.37
CA ILE A 71 -10.75 1.21 -0.49
C ILE A 71 -9.50 1.72 -1.16
N TYR A 72 -8.44 0.93 -1.05
CA TYR A 72 -7.17 1.29 -1.66
C TYR A 72 -6.75 0.15 -2.57
N VAL A 73 -6.40 0.48 -3.79
CA VAL A 73 -6.03 -0.53 -4.78
C VAL A 73 -4.65 -0.22 -5.31
N LYS A 74 -4.07 -1.16 -6.03
CA LYS A 74 -2.75 -0.96 -6.59
C LYS A 74 -2.84 0.16 -7.61
N ASN A 75 -1.87 1.06 -7.55
CA ASN A 75 -1.85 2.17 -8.48
C ASN A 75 -1.28 1.68 -9.80
N THR A 76 -2.13 1.43 -10.77
CA THR A 76 -1.71 0.95 -12.06
C THR A 76 -1.36 2.06 -13.00
N GLU A 77 -1.69 3.32 -12.68
CA GLU A 77 -1.39 4.35 -13.55
C GLU A 77 -0.09 4.80 -13.40
N GLY A 78 0.50 4.59 -12.63
CA GLY A 78 1.69 4.83 -12.57
C GLY A 78 2.50 5.55 -13.21
N ARG A 79 2.95 5.69 -13.49
CA ARG A 79 3.57 6.10 -14.18
C ARG A 79 3.88 6.80 -13.73
#